data_cfe47176107ada4a95c40ee0aed63c89
#
_entry.id   cfe47176107ada4a95c40ee0aed63c89
#
_cell.length_a   1.000
_cell.length_b   1.000
_cell.length_c   1.000
_cell.angle_alpha   90.00
_cell.angle_beta   90.00
_cell.angle_gamma   90.00
#
_symmetry.space_group_name_H-M   'P 1'
#
loop_
_entity.id
_entity.type
_entity.pdbx_description
1 polymer ?
#
loop_
_entity_poly.entity_id
_entity_poly.type
_entity_poly.pdbx_seq_one_letter_code
_entity_poly.pdbx_strand_id
1 'polypeptide(L)'
;MSFSKVICVLDKDVDVQDLAQVAWRLLANLDPKRDFAFVDGPIDQLDHGANQALWGSKVCIDGTRKWKEEGYTREWPEPCRMSADVEARVDAMWPELGIGTPRSPRASLNGVRGASAVTKVLEAARELFARGRP
;
A
#
# COMPACT_ATOMS: atom_id res chain seq x y z
N MET A 1 -10.05 18.68 5.03
CA MET A 1 -9.86 17.60 4.03
C MET A 1 -10.09 17.99 2.56
N SER A 2 -10.22 19.26 2.23
CA SER A 2 -10.52 19.67 0.84
C SER A 2 -9.40 19.35 -0.15
N PHE A 3 -8.15 19.31 0.29
CA PHE A 3 -7.00 19.10 -0.60
C PHE A 3 -6.48 17.66 -0.68
N SER A 4 -6.93 16.76 0.19
CA SER A 4 -6.50 15.36 0.16
C SER A 4 -7.39 14.53 -0.77
N LYS A 5 -6.77 13.87 -1.75
CA LYS A 5 -7.45 13.04 -2.74
C LYS A 5 -7.54 11.59 -2.32
N VAL A 6 -6.47 11.09 -1.72
CA VAL A 6 -6.36 9.72 -1.21
C VAL A 6 -6.00 9.78 0.26
N ILE A 7 -6.75 9.10 1.08
CA ILE A 7 -6.51 9.00 2.52
C ILE A 7 -6.42 7.52 2.86
N CYS A 8 -5.29 7.10 3.40
CA CYS A 8 -5.10 5.76 3.93
C CYS A 8 -5.08 5.82 5.45
N VAL A 9 -5.94 5.05 6.09
CA VAL A 9 -5.98 4.89 7.54
C VAL A 9 -5.30 3.58 7.90
N LEU A 10 -4.41 3.62 8.88
CA LEU A 10 -3.62 2.47 9.31
C LEU A 10 -3.61 2.40 10.84
N ASP A 11 -3.27 1.23 11.38
CA ASP A 11 -3.09 1.04 12.81
C ASP A 11 -1.92 1.88 13.33
N LYS A 12 -1.99 2.26 14.61
CA LYS A 12 -1.02 3.14 15.28
C LYS A 12 0.41 2.59 15.36
N ASP A 13 0.58 1.28 15.16
CA ASP A 13 1.88 0.60 15.18
C ASP A 13 2.61 0.66 13.83
N VAL A 14 1.98 1.26 12.81
CA VAL A 14 2.59 1.45 11.49
C VAL A 14 3.32 2.78 11.43
N ASP A 15 4.60 2.75 11.07
CA ASP A 15 5.36 3.96 10.78
C ASP A 15 4.94 4.53 9.40
N VAL A 16 4.13 5.59 9.42
CA VAL A 16 3.62 6.23 8.20
C VAL A 16 4.72 6.92 7.36
N GLN A 17 5.93 7.08 7.90
CA GLN A 17 7.08 7.59 7.15
C GLN A 17 7.82 6.46 6.41
N ASP A 18 7.59 5.21 6.77
CA ASP A 18 8.10 4.04 6.06
C ASP A 18 7.07 3.58 5.02
N LEU A 19 7.21 4.08 3.78
CA LEU A 19 6.31 3.75 2.69
C LEU A 19 6.27 2.24 2.35
N ALA A 20 7.34 1.50 2.62
CA ALA A 20 7.37 0.06 2.40
C ALA A 20 6.49 -0.65 3.44
N GLN A 21 6.56 -0.24 4.71
CA GLN A 21 5.70 -0.74 5.77
C GLN A 21 4.23 -0.36 5.52
N VAL A 22 3.97 0.89 5.13
CA VAL A 22 2.63 1.36 4.77
C VAL A 22 2.03 0.50 3.65
N ALA A 23 2.76 0.32 2.55
CA ALA A 23 2.29 -0.47 1.42
C ALA A 23 2.03 -1.93 1.82
N TRP A 24 2.95 -2.54 2.58
CA TRP A 24 2.80 -3.91 3.03
C TRP A 24 1.57 -4.10 3.94
N ARG A 25 1.39 -3.23 4.93
CA ARG A 25 0.25 -3.31 5.87
C ARG A 25 -1.07 -3.04 5.17
N LEU A 26 -1.10 -2.01 4.32
CA LEU A 26 -2.30 -1.67 3.57
C LEU A 26 -2.76 -2.84 2.70
N LEU A 27 -1.87 -3.40 1.88
CA LEU A 27 -2.20 -4.49 0.98
C LEU A 27 -2.51 -5.82 1.70
N ALA A 28 -1.93 -6.04 2.88
CA ALA A 28 -2.20 -7.23 3.68
C ALA A 28 -3.58 -7.22 4.35
N ASN A 29 -4.07 -6.03 4.74
CA ASN A 29 -5.29 -5.88 5.52
C ASN A 29 -6.54 -5.56 4.69
N LEU A 30 -6.35 -5.15 3.45
CA LEU A 30 -7.37 -4.55 2.59
C LEU A 30 -8.28 -5.60 1.92
N ASP A 31 -9.58 -5.43 2.06
CA ASP A 31 -10.59 -5.98 1.15
C ASP A 31 -11.19 -4.85 0.30
N PRO A 32 -10.96 -4.81 -1.02
CA PRO A 32 -11.37 -3.68 -1.85
C PRO A 32 -12.87 -3.38 -1.85
N LYS A 33 -13.74 -4.36 -1.60
CA LYS A 33 -15.18 -4.13 -1.55
C LYS A 33 -15.64 -3.51 -0.24
N ARG A 34 -14.95 -3.80 0.85
CA ARG A 34 -15.31 -3.35 2.20
C ARG A 34 -14.61 -2.04 2.55
N ASP A 35 -13.33 -1.92 2.19
CA ASP A 35 -12.41 -0.97 2.81
C ASP A 35 -12.16 0.28 1.96
N PHE A 36 -12.86 0.44 0.83
CA PHE A 36 -12.84 1.65 0.02
C PHE A 36 -14.12 2.46 0.19
N ALA A 37 -13.97 3.71 0.57
CA ALA A 37 -15.06 4.68 0.56
C ALA A 37 -14.75 5.78 -0.46
N PHE A 38 -15.62 5.94 -1.46
CA PHE A 38 -15.51 6.98 -2.47
C PHE A 38 -16.47 8.11 -2.14
N VAL A 39 -16.00 9.35 -2.22
CA VAL A 39 -16.77 10.56 -1.93
C VAL A 39 -16.47 11.62 -2.96
N ASP A 40 -17.51 12.26 -3.49
CA ASP A 40 -17.35 13.44 -4.32
C ASP A 40 -17.33 14.71 -3.45
N GLY A 41 -16.49 15.68 -3.83
CA GLY A 41 -16.35 16.89 -3.06
C GLY A 41 -15.37 17.89 -3.63
N PRO A 42 -15.17 19.01 -2.92
CA PRO A 42 -14.23 20.04 -3.33
C PRO A 42 -12.81 19.50 -3.41
N ILE A 43 -12.09 19.86 -4.48
CA ILE A 43 -10.68 19.54 -4.71
C ILE A 43 -9.86 20.83 -4.87
N ASP A 44 -8.54 20.69 -4.90
CA ASP A 44 -7.63 21.79 -5.12
C ASP A 44 -7.82 22.38 -6.54
N GLN A 45 -7.69 23.69 -6.67
CA GLN A 45 -7.78 24.37 -7.96
C GLN A 45 -6.66 23.99 -8.94
N LEU A 46 -5.54 23.47 -8.44
CA LEU A 46 -4.43 22.97 -9.24
C LEU A 46 -4.60 21.50 -9.66
N ASP A 47 -5.66 20.84 -9.16
CA ASP A 47 -5.95 19.46 -9.52
C ASP A 47 -6.59 19.38 -10.91
N HIS A 48 -5.77 19.00 -11.90
CA HIS A 48 -6.19 18.78 -13.28
C HIS A 48 -6.66 17.36 -13.57
N GLY A 49 -6.68 16.47 -12.58
CA GLY A 49 -7.11 15.07 -12.74
C GLY A 49 -8.62 14.86 -12.73
N ALA A 50 -9.41 15.88 -12.38
CA ALA A 50 -10.87 15.84 -12.43
C ALA A 50 -11.42 16.53 -13.69
N ASN A 51 -12.58 16.04 -14.20
CA ASN A 51 -13.22 16.65 -15.35
C ASN A 51 -13.83 18.03 -15.07
N GLN A 52 -14.18 18.28 -13.81
CA GLN A 52 -14.78 19.52 -13.37
C GLN A 52 -13.81 20.29 -12.49
N ALA A 53 -13.64 21.58 -12.73
CA ALA A 53 -12.82 22.42 -11.89
C ALA A 53 -13.39 22.50 -10.47
N LEU A 54 -12.53 22.40 -9.46
CA LEU A 54 -12.83 22.52 -8.03
C LEU A 54 -13.74 21.42 -7.47
N TRP A 55 -14.11 20.41 -8.26
CA TRP A 55 -14.98 19.32 -7.84
C TRP A 55 -14.51 17.99 -8.41
N GLY A 56 -14.35 16.98 -7.57
CA GLY A 56 -13.89 15.66 -7.99
C GLY A 56 -14.09 14.60 -6.93
N SER A 57 -13.69 13.38 -7.25
CA SER A 57 -13.79 12.24 -6.35
C SER A 57 -12.57 12.12 -5.45
N LYS A 58 -12.80 11.58 -4.27
CA LYS A 58 -11.80 11.25 -3.26
C LYS A 58 -12.00 9.82 -2.81
N VAL A 59 -10.94 9.21 -2.33
CA VAL A 59 -11.00 7.85 -1.78
C VAL A 59 -10.41 7.83 -0.37
N CYS A 60 -11.12 7.18 0.53
CA CYS A 60 -10.58 6.75 1.82
C CYS A 60 -10.40 5.23 1.78
N ILE A 61 -9.26 4.77 2.25
CA ILE A 61 -8.86 3.37 2.26
C ILE A 61 -8.59 2.98 3.71
N ASP A 62 -9.31 2.00 4.22
CA ASP A 62 -9.16 1.49 5.57
C ASP A 62 -8.25 0.26 5.57
N GLY A 63 -6.97 0.47 5.89
CA GLY A 63 -5.97 -0.57 6.07
C GLY A 63 -5.77 -1.02 7.52
N THR A 64 -6.70 -0.67 8.41
CA THR A 64 -6.62 -1.08 9.81
C THR A 64 -6.99 -2.56 10.00
N ARG A 65 -6.62 -3.12 11.16
CA ARG A 65 -7.10 -4.42 11.65
C ARG A 65 -8.61 -4.42 11.77
N LYS A 66 -9.24 -5.53 11.40
CA LYS A 66 -10.71 -5.68 11.51
C LYS A 66 -11.09 -6.41 12.79
N TRP A 67 -12.23 -6.02 13.36
CA TRP A 67 -12.73 -6.53 14.62
C TRP A 67 -14.04 -7.32 14.42
N LYS A 68 -14.38 -8.14 15.41
CA LYS A 68 -15.62 -8.96 15.38
C LYS A 68 -16.88 -8.09 15.31
N GLU A 69 -16.84 -6.92 15.94
CA GLU A 69 -17.91 -5.94 15.95
C GLU A 69 -18.20 -5.35 14.56
N GLU A 70 -17.21 -5.39 13.67
CA GLU A 70 -17.31 -4.99 12.25
C GLU A 70 -17.77 -6.14 11.34
N GLY A 71 -18.15 -7.29 11.92
CA GLY A 71 -18.57 -8.48 11.18
C GLY A 71 -17.43 -9.37 10.70
N TYR A 72 -16.20 -9.14 11.15
CA TYR A 72 -15.07 -10.00 10.83
C TYR A 72 -15.09 -11.26 11.70
N THR A 73 -15.32 -12.43 11.08
CA THR A 73 -15.56 -13.69 11.80
C THR A 73 -14.32 -14.56 12.01
N ARG A 74 -13.24 -14.26 11.29
CA ARG A 74 -11.97 -15.00 11.40
C ARG A 74 -11.11 -14.42 12.51
N GLU A 75 -10.18 -15.24 13.03
CA GLU A 75 -9.11 -14.72 13.88
C GLU A 75 -8.16 -13.86 13.04
N TRP A 76 -7.84 -12.65 13.55
CA TRP A 76 -6.89 -11.78 12.87
C TRP A 76 -5.48 -12.30 13.10
N PRO A 77 -4.72 -12.59 12.04
CA PRO A 77 -3.39 -13.17 12.18
C PRO A 77 -2.40 -12.17 12.77
N GLU A 78 -1.49 -12.66 13.57
CA GLU A 78 -0.34 -11.86 13.98
C GLU A 78 0.56 -11.55 12.78
N PRO A 79 1.19 -10.36 12.75
CA PRO A 79 2.12 -10.01 11.70
C PRO A 79 3.26 -11.04 11.60
N CYS A 80 3.46 -11.59 10.40
CA CYS A 80 4.57 -12.50 10.15
C CYS A 80 5.89 -11.72 10.25
N ARG A 81 6.62 -11.96 11.33
CA ARG A 81 7.95 -11.36 11.58
C ARG A 81 8.92 -12.46 11.92
N MET A 82 10.15 -12.29 11.47
CA MET A 82 11.24 -13.16 11.91
C MET A 82 11.62 -12.81 13.34
N SER A 83 12.12 -13.80 14.09
CA SER A 83 12.70 -13.54 15.41
C SER A 83 14.04 -12.81 15.25
N ALA A 84 14.40 -12.01 16.25
CA ALA A 84 15.61 -11.19 16.20
C ALA A 84 16.90 -12.00 16.02
N ASP A 85 16.94 -13.23 16.51
CA ASP A 85 18.07 -14.17 16.33
C ASP A 85 18.17 -14.67 14.89
N VAL A 86 17.04 -14.89 14.21
CA VAL A 86 17.01 -15.27 12.80
C VAL A 86 17.42 -14.09 11.93
N GLU A 87 16.92 -12.88 12.20
CA GLU A 87 17.32 -11.67 11.50
C GLU A 87 18.84 -11.45 11.60
N ALA A 88 19.39 -11.49 12.82
CA ALA A 88 20.83 -11.32 13.06
C ALA A 88 21.68 -12.39 12.33
N ARG A 89 21.19 -13.63 12.30
CA ARG A 89 21.88 -14.72 11.60
C ARG A 89 21.86 -14.52 10.08
N VAL A 90 20.74 -14.09 9.53
CA VAL A 90 20.62 -13.81 8.08
C VAL A 90 21.49 -12.63 7.70
N ASP A 91 21.48 -11.55 8.48
CA ASP A 91 22.30 -10.36 8.26
C ASP A 91 23.82 -10.71 8.26
N ALA A 92 24.23 -11.57 9.19
CA ALA A 92 25.61 -12.04 9.24
C ALA A 92 26.04 -12.86 8.00
N MET A 93 25.11 -13.65 7.45
CA MET A 93 25.35 -14.47 6.26
C MET A 93 25.18 -13.70 4.95
N TRP A 94 24.53 -12.55 4.98
CA TRP A 94 24.14 -11.81 3.78
C TRP A 94 25.26 -11.54 2.79
N PRO A 95 26.49 -11.14 3.23
CA PRO A 95 27.62 -10.93 2.31
C PRO A 95 28.02 -12.18 1.54
N GLU A 96 27.84 -13.37 2.11
CA GLU A 96 28.23 -14.65 1.52
C GLU A 96 27.20 -15.15 0.49
N LEU A 97 25.95 -14.66 0.58
CA LEU A 97 24.87 -15.08 -0.31
C LEU A 97 24.96 -14.47 -1.71
N GLY A 98 25.77 -13.44 -1.93
CA GLY A 98 25.92 -12.78 -3.24
C GLY A 98 24.65 -12.06 -3.73
N ILE A 99 23.71 -11.77 -2.83
CA ILE A 99 22.38 -11.19 -3.16
C ILE A 99 22.40 -9.66 -2.98
N GLY A 100 23.43 -8.98 -3.39
CA GLY A 100 23.55 -7.52 -3.23
C GLY A 100 23.72 -7.07 -1.76
N THR A 101 23.73 -5.77 -1.54
CA THR A 101 23.84 -5.22 -0.18
C THR A 101 22.56 -5.43 0.61
N PRO A 102 22.64 -5.73 1.94
CA PRO A 102 21.48 -5.80 2.80
C PRO A 102 20.65 -4.51 2.69
N ARG A 103 19.36 -4.64 2.48
CA ARG A 103 18.48 -3.47 2.53
C ARG A 103 18.52 -2.91 3.94
N SER A 104 19.00 -1.68 4.06
CA SER A 104 18.78 -0.93 5.30
C SER A 104 17.27 -0.96 5.62
N PRO A 105 16.87 -1.15 6.89
CA PRO A 105 15.46 -1.09 7.30
C PRO A 105 14.73 0.20 6.87
N ARG A 106 15.48 1.20 6.45
CA ARG A 106 15.01 2.50 5.93
C ARG A 106 15.31 2.73 4.47
N ALA A 107 15.44 1.69 3.65
CA ALA A 107 15.51 1.90 2.20
C ALA A 107 14.15 2.41 1.71
N SER A 108 13.96 3.73 1.81
CA SER A 108 12.81 4.42 1.25
C SER A 108 12.68 4.05 -0.24
N LEU A 109 11.46 4.00 -0.73
CA LEU A 109 11.14 3.78 -2.14
C LEU A 109 11.78 4.82 -3.09
N ASN A 110 12.51 5.82 -2.57
CA ASN A 110 13.29 6.78 -3.32
C ASN A 110 14.39 6.17 -4.20
N GLY A 111 14.68 4.86 -4.08
CA GLY A 111 15.64 4.13 -4.91
C GLY A 111 15.03 3.35 -6.07
N VAL A 112 13.70 3.29 -6.21
CA VAL A 112 13.05 2.65 -7.37
C VAL A 112 13.05 3.63 -8.55
N ARG A 113 14.22 3.91 -9.09
CA ARG A 113 14.37 4.44 -10.45
C ARG A 113 14.11 3.30 -11.44
N GLY A 114 12.85 3.14 -11.79
CA GLY A 114 12.43 2.16 -12.78
C GLY A 114 10.96 2.31 -13.11
N ALA A 115 10.57 3.42 -13.74
CA ALA A 115 9.25 3.59 -14.35
C ALA A 115 8.84 2.39 -15.24
N SER A 116 9.82 1.63 -15.73
CA SER A 116 9.65 0.46 -16.60
C SER A 116 8.94 -0.72 -15.94
N ALA A 117 9.17 -1.01 -14.64
CA ALA A 117 8.56 -2.18 -14.01
C ALA A 117 7.09 -1.94 -13.65
N VAL A 118 6.78 -0.75 -13.14
CA VAL A 118 5.39 -0.36 -12.80
C VAL A 118 4.54 -0.24 -14.08
N THR A 119 5.10 0.33 -15.14
CA THR A 119 4.42 0.45 -16.44
C THR A 119 4.09 -0.93 -17.02
N LYS A 120 5.03 -1.88 -16.98
CA LYS A 120 4.80 -3.25 -17.45
C LYS A 120 3.73 -3.99 -16.64
N VAL A 121 3.69 -3.80 -15.31
CA VAL A 121 2.66 -4.41 -14.46
C VAL A 121 1.28 -3.81 -14.75
N LEU A 122 1.20 -2.50 -14.97
CA LEU A 122 -0.05 -1.82 -15.32
C LEU A 122 -0.54 -2.21 -16.73
N GLU A 123 0.34 -2.38 -17.68
CA GLU A 123 0.02 -2.86 -19.02
C GLU A 123 -0.50 -4.30 -18.99
N ALA A 124 0.19 -5.20 -18.27
CA ALA A 124 -0.24 -6.58 -18.08
C ALA A 124 -1.60 -6.68 -17.37
N ALA A 125 -1.83 -5.84 -16.36
CA ALA A 125 -3.12 -5.76 -15.67
C ALA A 125 -4.22 -5.28 -16.62
N ARG A 126 -3.99 -4.25 -17.44
CA ARG A 126 -4.94 -3.75 -18.43
C ARG A 126 -5.31 -4.82 -19.46
N GLU A 127 -4.36 -5.60 -19.94
CA GLU A 127 -4.61 -6.70 -20.87
C GLU A 127 -5.44 -7.82 -20.23
N LEU A 128 -5.18 -8.17 -18.98
CA LEU A 128 -5.96 -9.16 -18.22
C LEU A 128 -7.42 -8.71 -18.05
N PHE A 129 -7.65 -7.46 -17.67
CA PHE A 129 -9.00 -6.89 -17.53
C PHE A 129 -9.74 -6.71 -18.87
N ALA A 130 -9.02 -6.47 -19.97
CA ALA A 130 -9.62 -6.37 -21.29
C ALA A 130 -10.11 -7.71 -21.83
N ARG A 131 -9.46 -8.82 -21.44
CA ARG A 131 -9.86 -10.20 -21.85
C ARG A 131 -11.00 -10.79 -21.00
N GLY A 132 -11.34 -10.18 -19.88
CA GLY A 132 -12.35 -10.69 -18.92
C GLY A 132 -13.73 -10.03 -19.02
N ARG A 133 -14.05 -9.28 -20.07
CA ARG A 133 -15.42 -8.77 -20.29
C ARG A 133 -16.15 -9.72 -21.25
N PRO A 134 -17.26 -10.36 -20.77
CA PRO A 134 -18.15 -11.14 -21.64
C PRO A 134 -18.85 -10.22 -22.65
#